data_31aed9b55af5fbd6af542a7130203b89
#
_entry.id   31aed9b55af5fbd6af542a7130203b89
#
_cell.length_a   1.000
_cell.length_b   1.000
_cell.length_c   1.000
_cell.angle_alpha   90.00
_cell.angle_beta   90.00
_cell.angle_gamma   90.00
#
_symmetry.space_group_name_H-M   'P 1'
#
loop_
_entity.id
_entity.type
_entity.pdbx_description
1 polymer ?
#
loop_
_entity_poly.entity_id
_entity_poly.type
_entity_poly.pdbx_seq_one_letter_code
_entity_poly.pdbx_strand_id
1 'polypeptide(L)'
;MMRLCLRYRIVAPLVLITASFESLDAQTADVYGVVTDSLTRQRIPFANVVVIGTNRGAATNNLGFYFIPRLPPGTYEIAASSIGYVKQTKTISITAGKSFELNFELTPVPVQEKEVVVTAPRKQLGLETKTCVHVLERQELRLIPVAAQQDLLQSLKILPGIVSTSDVSSRFYVRGGAGDQNLFLFDGIRVYYPFHALGIYSVFSPEVVDNVEVYTGAFPPGFGGRLSSVVNITTRDGRADRIAGRANVNFLSTELALEGPAVTKTSWLINARKSISSRTFGRVVSMDVPLSFYDATVKLSTQPGGVQKFDVTFLTSGDNLKSRNASEPEYLWRNNGIALSGSGLPGARMFVNWLVYLSWYAAERKETVLGNITGASTSVKEQGLRVNATVYTGPEDLYHFGFQFGFPMLDYSFMNKLGVHQSLQSSFTDVSAWARYETTVGSLNIDGGLHIEAGSLLEGSHPIREIQPRLNVSYLATGTWRAKASYGRFTQRMLTVDNEDDVISIFDAWIRVPKQLPSEQADHFVLGLSGNLTEQASINLETFYKR
;
A
#
# COMPACT_ATOMS: atom_id res chain seq x y z
N MET A 1 -13.64 11.79 -50.84
CA MET A 1 -14.25 10.48 -50.52
C MET A 1 -13.15 9.44 -50.41
N MET A 2 -12.34 9.43 -49.35
CA MET A 2 -11.35 8.35 -49.05
C MET A 2 -10.52 8.75 -47.83
N ARG A 3 -11.12 8.78 -46.64
CA ARG A 3 -10.43 8.93 -45.35
C ARG A 3 -11.35 8.48 -44.19
N LEU A 4 -11.85 7.24 -44.25
CA LEU A 4 -12.65 6.70 -43.15
C LEU A 4 -12.56 5.16 -43.11
N CYS A 5 -11.36 4.57 -43.06
CA CYS A 5 -11.21 3.11 -42.92
C CYS A 5 -9.91 2.69 -42.22
N LEU A 6 -9.54 3.36 -41.11
CA LEU A 6 -8.34 2.91 -40.35
C LEU A 6 -8.49 3.06 -38.83
N ARG A 7 -9.67 2.88 -38.26
CA ARG A 7 -9.88 3.02 -36.79
C ARG A 7 -10.42 1.80 -36.05
N TYR A 8 -10.49 0.62 -36.66
CA TYR A 8 -11.03 -0.57 -35.99
C TYR A 8 -10.20 -1.85 -36.22
N ARG A 9 -8.90 -1.86 -35.88
CA ARG A 9 -8.08 -3.08 -35.93
C ARG A 9 -7.12 -3.29 -34.77
N ILE A 10 -7.32 -2.67 -33.60
CA ILE A 10 -6.42 -2.85 -32.42
C ILE A 10 -7.12 -3.52 -31.22
N VAL A 11 -8.35 -4.01 -31.33
CA VAL A 11 -9.08 -4.63 -30.19
C VAL A 11 -9.07 -6.17 -30.23
N ALA A 12 -8.48 -6.80 -31.21
CA ALA A 12 -8.65 -8.25 -31.43
C ALA A 12 -7.56 -9.23 -30.97
N PRO A 13 -6.39 -8.87 -30.36
CA PRO A 13 -5.46 -9.93 -29.93
C PRO A 13 -5.46 -10.27 -28.43
N LEU A 14 -6.38 -9.75 -27.61
CA LEU A 14 -6.35 -10.02 -26.16
C LEU A 14 -7.18 -11.24 -25.71
N VAL A 15 -7.90 -11.91 -26.60
CA VAL A 15 -8.81 -13.02 -26.27
C VAL A 15 -8.27 -14.41 -26.63
N LEU A 16 -7.11 -14.52 -27.27
CA LEU A 16 -6.64 -15.80 -27.85
C LEU A 16 -5.53 -16.53 -27.08
N ILE A 17 -5.22 -16.14 -25.83
CA ILE A 17 -4.17 -16.83 -25.01
C ILE A 17 -4.76 -17.90 -24.05
N THR A 18 -6.05 -18.12 -24.02
CA THR A 18 -6.67 -19.05 -23.05
C THR A 18 -6.83 -20.50 -23.52
N ALA A 19 -6.35 -20.88 -24.69
CA ALA A 19 -6.75 -22.15 -25.33
C ALA A 19 -5.71 -23.29 -25.38
N SER A 20 -4.58 -23.24 -24.67
CA SER A 20 -3.51 -24.25 -24.90
C SER A 20 -2.87 -24.86 -23.62
N PHE A 21 -3.51 -24.81 -22.44
CA PHE A 21 -2.89 -25.34 -21.20
C PHE A 21 -3.58 -26.56 -20.58
N GLU A 22 -4.45 -27.26 -21.28
CA GLU A 22 -5.31 -28.29 -20.66
C GLU A 22 -4.77 -29.73 -20.64
N SER A 23 -3.58 -30.08 -21.07
CA SER A 23 -3.26 -31.49 -21.34
C SER A 23 -2.29 -32.24 -20.41
N LEU A 24 -1.81 -31.65 -19.28
CA LEU A 24 -0.91 -32.34 -18.33
C LEU A 24 -1.43 -32.48 -16.88
N ASP A 25 -2.60 -31.98 -16.57
CA ASP A 25 -3.11 -31.88 -15.19
C ASP A 25 -4.04 -33.00 -14.72
N ALA A 26 -4.31 -34.02 -15.53
CA ALA A 26 -5.28 -35.08 -15.19
C ALA A 26 -4.89 -35.96 -13.98
N GLN A 27 -3.64 -35.89 -13.48
CA GLN A 27 -3.15 -36.73 -12.40
C GLN A 27 -2.89 -36.01 -11.07
N THR A 28 -3.05 -34.70 -10.99
CA THR A 28 -2.79 -33.93 -9.77
C THR A 28 -4.00 -33.05 -9.41
N ALA A 29 -4.00 -32.51 -8.20
CA ALA A 29 -5.03 -31.59 -7.72
C ALA A 29 -4.41 -30.35 -7.11
N ASP A 30 -5.16 -29.26 -7.08
CA ASP A 30 -4.76 -28.01 -6.47
C ASP A 30 -5.48 -27.84 -5.13
N VAL A 31 -4.80 -27.29 -4.12
CA VAL A 31 -5.41 -26.92 -2.83
C VAL A 31 -5.27 -25.40 -2.67
N TYR A 32 -6.36 -24.74 -2.38
CA TYR A 32 -6.39 -23.31 -2.18
C TYR A 32 -7.33 -22.93 -1.04
N GLY A 33 -7.22 -21.73 -0.54
CA GLY A 33 -8.11 -21.24 0.51
C GLY A 33 -7.65 -19.93 1.10
N VAL A 34 -8.28 -19.59 2.23
CA VAL A 34 -7.92 -18.40 3.01
C VAL A 34 -7.56 -18.80 4.43
N VAL A 35 -6.67 -18.01 5.03
CA VAL A 35 -6.33 -18.10 6.45
C VAL A 35 -6.92 -16.89 7.15
N THR A 36 -7.72 -17.12 8.20
CA THR A 36 -8.42 -16.08 8.95
C THR A 36 -8.20 -16.21 10.45
N ASP A 37 -8.35 -15.13 11.17
CA ASP A 37 -8.45 -15.09 12.63
C ASP A 37 -9.81 -15.65 13.07
N SER A 38 -9.82 -16.61 13.98
CA SER A 38 -11.04 -17.30 14.43
C SER A 38 -12.03 -16.39 15.18
N LEU A 39 -11.55 -15.29 15.79
CA LEU A 39 -12.38 -14.39 16.59
C LEU A 39 -12.88 -13.20 15.74
N THR A 40 -11.97 -12.58 14.99
CA THR A 40 -12.28 -11.36 14.24
C THR A 40 -12.72 -11.64 12.82
N ARG A 41 -12.42 -12.83 12.29
CA ARG A 41 -12.52 -13.23 10.87
C ARG A 41 -11.65 -12.40 9.92
N GLN A 42 -10.75 -11.59 10.48
CA GLN A 42 -9.72 -10.89 9.72
C GLN A 42 -8.90 -11.89 8.93
N ARG A 43 -8.65 -11.61 7.66
CA ARG A 43 -7.72 -12.41 6.86
C ARG A 43 -6.29 -12.18 7.32
N ILE A 44 -5.51 -13.26 7.45
CA ILE A 44 -4.14 -13.22 7.93
C ILE A 44 -3.20 -13.23 6.72
N PRO A 45 -2.54 -12.10 6.40
CA PRO A 45 -1.54 -12.03 5.36
C PRO A 45 -0.26 -12.77 5.79
N PHE A 46 0.49 -13.25 4.82
CA PHE A 46 1.80 -13.87 4.99
C PHE A 46 1.84 -15.08 5.95
N ALA A 47 0.68 -15.70 6.25
CA ALA A 47 0.62 -16.94 6.99
C ALA A 47 1.23 -18.09 6.17
N ASN A 48 2.00 -18.95 6.81
CA ASN A 48 2.59 -20.12 6.18
C ASN A 48 1.61 -21.29 6.16
N VAL A 49 1.35 -21.85 4.99
CA VAL A 49 0.54 -23.07 4.80
C VAL A 49 1.44 -24.12 4.19
N VAL A 50 1.68 -25.22 4.91
CA VAL A 50 2.64 -26.26 4.52
C VAL A 50 2.00 -27.64 4.53
N VAL A 51 2.36 -28.47 3.56
CA VAL A 51 1.98 -29.89 3.51
C VAL A 51 3.00 -30.67 4.31
N ILE A 52 2.60 -31.22 5.46
CA ILE A 52 3.49 -31.91 6.40
C ILE A 52 4.12 -33.12 5.71
N GLY A 53 5.42 -33.32 5.94
CA GLY A 53 6.18 -34.44 5.34
C GLY A 53 6.61 -34.19 3.89
N THR A 54 6.39 -32.99 3.36
CA THR A 54 6.82 -32.60 2.00
C THR A 54 7.51 -31.24 2.03
N ASN A 55 8.14 -30.85 0.90
CA ASN A 55 8.70 -29.51 0.72
C ASN A 55 7.67 -28.56 0.08
N ARG A 56 6.39 -28.91 0.06
CA ARG A 56 5.33 -28.14 -0.59
C ARG A 56 4.59 -27.26 0.41
N GLY A 57 4.29 -26.06 0.01
CA GLY A 57 3.56 -25.08 0.79
C GLY A 57 3.42 -23.77 0.05
N ALA A 58 2.72 -22.83 0.64
CA ALA A 58 2.57 -21.47 0.15
C ALA A 58 2.43 -20.52 1.32
N ALA A 59 2.87 -19.27 1.16
CA ALA A 59 2.47 -18.19 2.04
C ALA A 59 1.18 -17.55 1.54
N THR A 60 0.33 -17.08 2.45
CA THR A 60 -0.82 -16.28 2.04
C THR A 60 -0.36 -14.93 1.48
N ASN A 61 -1.08 -14.44 0.46
CA ASN A 61 -0.87 -13.08 -0.04
C ASN A 61 -1.39 -12.03 0.97
N ASN A 62 -1.28 -10.74 0.63
CA ASN A 62 -1.76 -9.63 1.48
C ASN A 62 -3.29 -9.64 1.72
N LEU A 63 -4.05 -10.45 0.98
CA LEU A 63 -5.49 -10.68 1.17
C LEU A 63 -5.80 -12.02 1.86
N GLY A 64 -4.79 -12.67 2.49
CA GLY A 64 -4.95 -13.91 3.23
C GLY A 64 -5.23 -15.15 2.39
N PHE A 65 -5.09 -15.08 1.06
CA PHE A 65 -5.32 -16.19 0.14
C PHE A 65 -4.03 -16.97 -0.13
N TYR A 66 -4.10 -18.30 -0.18
CA TYR A 66 -3.01 -19.19 -0.56
C TYR A 66 -3.41 -20.18 -1.65
N PHE A 67 -2.42 -20.68 -2.37
CA PHE A 67 -2.60 -21.67 -3.42
C PHE A 67 -1.42 -22.65 -3.44
N ILE A 68 -1.70 -23.95 -3.35
CA ILE A 68 -0.73 -25.05 -3.42
C ILE A 68 -1.09 -25.90 -4.63
N PRO A 69 -0.34 -25.79 -5.75
CA PRO A 69 -0.64 -26.51 -6.97
C PRO A 69 -0.12 -27.93 -6.98
N ARG A 70 -0.71 -28.76 -7.83
CA ARG A 70 -0.21 -30.05 -8.32
C ARG A 70 0.13 -31.07 -7.22
N LEU A 71 -0.71 -31.20 -6.20
CA LEU A 71 -0.57 -32.28 -5.23
C LEU A 71 -1.03 -33.61 -5.85
N PRO A 72 -0.21 -34.69 -5.78
CA PRO A 72 -0.66 -36.02 -6.18
C PRO A 72 -1.89 -36.47 -5.38
N PRO A 73 -2.70 -37.41 -5.91
CA PRO A 73 -3.75 -38.04 -5.11
C PRO A 73 -3.19 -38.71 -3.85
N GLY A 74 -3.87 -38.53 -2.73
CA GLY A 74 -3.43 -39.05 -1.44
C GLY A 74 -4.09 -38.32 -0.29
N THR A 75 -3.79 -38.77 0.92
CA THR A 75 -4.23 -38.12 2.15
C THR A 75 -3.06 -37.31 2.72
N TYR A 76 -3.30 -36.03 2.98
CA TYR A 76 -2.28 -35.09 3.46
C TYR A 76 -2.73 -34.38 4.72
N GLU A 77 -1.77 -34.15 5.60
CA GLU A 77 -1.90 -33.21 6.70
C GLU A 77 -1.36 -31.85 6.25
N ILE A 78 -2.20 -30.82 6.25
CA ILE A 78 -1.84 -29.47 5.90
C ILE A 78 -1.93 -28.59 7.13
N ALA A 79 -0.86 -27.87 7.43
CA ALA A 79 -0.77 -27.00 8.59
C ALA A 79 -0.67 -25.53 8.18
N ALA A 80 -1.48 -24.69 8.82
CA ALA A 80 -1.38 -23.23 8.73
C ALA A 80 -0.79 -22.67 10.03
N SER A 81 0.10 -21.68 9.91
CA SER A 81 0.74 -20.99 11.03
C SER A 81 1.03 -19.53 10.71
N SER A 82 0.90 -18.68 11.72
CA SER A 82 1.29 -17.26 11.68
C SER A 82 1.77 -16.84 13.06
N ILE A 83 2.58 -15.77 13.13
CA ILE A 83 3.07 -15.24 14.41
C ILE A 83 1.89 -14.70 15.21
N GLY A 84 1.86 -15.02 16.52
CA GLY A 84 0.75 -14.63 17.40
C GLY A 84 -0.48 -15.52 17.31
N TYR A 85 -0.41 -16.64 16.59
CA TYR A 85 -1.52 -17.58 16.42
C TYR A 85 -1.11 -19.03 16.75
N VAL A 86 -2.07 -19.81 17.22
CA VAL A 86 -1.92 -21.24 17.40
C VAL A 86 -1.91 -21.92 16.04
N LYS A 87 -0.90 -22.76 15.77
CA LYS A 87 -0.82 -23.58 14.56
C LYS A 87 -2.05 -24.48 14.45
N GLN A 88 -2.72 -24.49 13.30
CA GLN A 88 -3.82 -25.39 13.00
C GLN A 88 -3.42 -26.40 11.93
N THR A 89 -3.77 -27.67 12.13
CA THR A 89 -3.55 -28.75 11.16
C THR A 89 -4.90 -29.35 10.76
N LYS A 90 -5.06 -29.61 9.46
CA LYS A 90 -6.24 -30.27 8.88
C LYS A 90 -5.80 -31.40 7.97
N THR A 91 -6.53 -32.52 8.02
CA THR A 91 -6.33 -33.66 7.11
C THR A 91 -7.30 -33.55 5.94
N ILE A 92 -6.80 -33.73 4.71
CA ILE A 92 -7.59 -33.72 3.48
C ILE A 92 -7.22 -34.90 2.60
N SER A 93 -8.22 -35.54 2.00
CA SER A 93 -8.04 -36.58 0.98
C SER A 93 -8.23 -35.98 -0.40
N ILE A 94 -7.20 -36.03 -1.20
CA ILE A 94 -7.09 -35.41 -2.52
C ILE A 94 -7.32 -36.47 -3.59
N THR A 95 -8.20 -36.16 -4.53
CA THR A 95 -8.47 -36.96 -5.74
C THR A 95 -7.97 -36.20 -6.97
N ALA A 96 -7.47 -36.94 -7.95
CA ALA A 96 -6.95 -36.36 -9.19
C ALA A 96 -7.97 -35.50 -9.94
N GLY A 97 -7.48 -34.44 -10.57
CA GLY A 97 -8.26 -33.59 -11.49
C GLY A 97 -9.28 -32.67 -10.82
N LYS A 98 -9.25 -32.54 -9.47
CA LYS A 98 -10.14 -31.64 -8.72
C LYS A 98 -9.35 -30.63 -7.92
N SER A 99 -9.86 -29.41 -7.86
CA SER A 99 -9.33 -28.38 -6.94
C SER A 99 -10.11 -28.42 -5.63
N PHE A 100 -9.40 -28.31 -4.51
CA PHE A 100 -9.97 -28.39 -3.16
C PHE A 100 -9.83 -27.05 -2.44
N GLU A 101 -10.94 -26.53 -1.94
CA GLU A 101 -10.93 -25.39 -1.05
C GLU A 101 -10.71 -25.85 0.40
N LEU A 102 -9.67 -25.33 1.05
CA LEU A 102 -9.33 -25.63 2.43
C LEU A 102 -9.02 -24.33 3.19
N ASN A 103 -9.95 -23.86 3.97
CA ASN A 103 -9.81 -22.64 4.75
C ASN A 103 -9.31 -22.96 6.17
N PHE A 104 -8.48 -22.06 6.75
CA PHE A 104 -8.00 -22.16 8.12
C PHE A 104 -8.49 -20.98 8.95
N GLU A 105 -8.88 -21.25 10.20
CA GLU A 105 -9.28 -20.26 11.19
C GLU A 105 -8.30 -20.37 12.37
N LEU A 106 -7.28 -19.50 12.40
CA LEU A 106 -6.24 -19.58 13.43
C LEU A 106 -6.71 -18.85 14.69
N THR A 107 -6.48 -19.47 15.84
CA THR A 107 -6.80 -18.89 17.14
C THR A 107 -5.65 -18.02 17.62
N PRO A 108 -5.86 -16.72 17.94
CA PRO A 108 -4.81 -15.88 18.46
C PRO A 108 -4.34 -16.39 19.83
N VAL A 109 -3.02 -16.37 20.04
CA VAL A 109 -2.44 -16.67 21.36
C VAL A 109 -2.68 -15.45 22.24
N PRO A 110 -3.27 -15.62 23.45
CA PRO A 110 -3.38 -14.52 24.41
C PRO A 110 -1.96 -14.01 24.73
N VAL A 111 -1.74 -12.71 24.59
CA VAL A 111 -0.49 -12.07 25.04
C VAL A 111 -0.47 -12.17 26.57
N GLN A 112 0.17 -13.21 27.11
CA GLN A 112 0.61 -13.15 28.48
C GLN A 112 1.81 -12.21 28.53
N GLU A 113 1.85 -11.31 29.48
CA GLU A 113 2.94 -10.33 29.73
C GLU A 113 4.27 -10.99 30.15
N LYS A 114 4.53 -12.21 29.74
CA LYS A 114 5.86 -12.81 29.83
C LYS A 114 6.61 -12.45 28.56
N GLU A 115 7.79 -11.86 28.77
CA GLU A 115 8.82 -11.58 27.79
C GLU A 115 8.79 -12.63 26.66
N VAL A 116 8.23 -12.24 25.50
CA VAL A 116 8.19 -13.11 24.33
C VAL A 116 9.59 -13.06 23.73
N VAL A 117 10.45 -13.94 24.20
CA VAL A 117 11.68 -14.26 23.49
C VAL A 117 11.26 -14.92 22.18
N VAL A 118 11.26 -14.16 21.11
CA VAL A 118 11.00 -14.65 19.75
C VAL A 118 12.16 -15.54 19.33
N THR A 119 12.09 -16.82 19.66
CA THR A 119 13.14 -17.82 19.38
C THR A 119 12.94 -18.59 18.08
N ALA A 120 12.00 -18.22 17.23
CA ALA A 120 11.85 -18.84 15.93
C ALA A 120 12.38 -17.92 14.82
N PRO A 121 13.30 -18.36 13.95
CA PRO A 121 13.66 -17.59 12.78
C PRO A 121 12.41 -17.38 11.93
N ARG A 122 12.07 -16.12 11.72
CA ARG A 122 10.92 -15.67 10.93
C ARG A 122 11.17 -16.03 9.46
N LYS A 123 10.86 -17.25 9.08
CA LYS A 123 10.85 -17.66 7.67
C LYS A 123 9.59 -17.08 7.02
N GLN A 124 9.62 -15.81 6.68
CA GLN A 124 8.67 -15.22 5.72
C GLN A 124 9.05 -15.71 4.33
N LEU A 125 8.64 -16.94 4.00
CA LEU A 125 8.78 -17.48 2.64
C LEU A 125 8.15 -16.50 1.64
N GLY A 126 8.97 -15.83 0.85
CA GLY A 126 8.54 -14.89 -0.19
C GLY A 126 8.94 -13.42 0.03
N LEU A 127 8.95 -12.88 1.25
CA LEU A 127 9.45 -11.52 1.50
C LEU A 127 10.98 -11.46 1.56
N GLU A 128 11.63 -12.50 2.05
CA GLU A 128 13.10 -12.59 2.09
C GLU A 128 13.76 -12.59 0.71
N THR A 129 13.01 -12.93 -0.34
CA THR A 129 13.51 -12.94 -1.72
C THR A 129 13.50 -11.55 -2.35
N LYS A 130 12.67 -10.62 -1.85
CA LYS A 130 12.50 -9.28 -2.44
C LYS A 130 13.49 -8.31 -1.83
N THR A 131 13.98 -7.39 -2.66
CA THR A 131 14.83 -6.28 -2.24
C THR A 131 13.95 -5.08 -1.93
N CYS A 132 14.37 -4.23 -0.98
CA CYS A 132 13.74 -2.94 -0.72
C CYS A 132 12.27 -2.99 -0.26
N VAL A 133 11.76 -4.12 0.22
CA VAL A 133 10.41 -4.22 0.77
C VAL A 133 10.47 -4.53 2.26
N HIS A 134 9.70 -3.77 3.03
CA HIS A 134 9.48 -3.99 4.46
C HIS A 134 7.98 -4.11 4.70
N VAL A 135 7.58 -5.14 5.41
CA VAL A 135 6.20 -5.31 5.85
C VAL A 135 6.18 -5.18 7.35
N LEU A 136 5.41 -4.23 7.85
CA LEU A 136 5.19 -4.03 9.27
C LEU A 136 3.77 -4.47 9.61
N GLU A 137 3.66 -5.49 10.41
CA GLU A 137 2.38 -5.96 10.92
C GLU A 137 1.91 -5.10 12.10
N ARG A 138 0.61 -5.12 12.36
CA ARG A 138 -0.02 -4.36 13.45
C ARG A 138 0.66 -4.53 14.80
N GLN A 139 1.13 -5.74 15.12
CA GLN A 139 1.82 -6.01 16.39
C GLN A 139 3.17 -5.29 16.45
N GLU A 140 3.93 -5.29 15.37
CA GLU A 140 5.22 -4.62 15.27
C GLU A 140 5.08 -3.11 15.37
N LEU A 141 4.08 -2.54 14.67
CA LEU A 141 3.78 -1.10 14.75
C LEU A 141 3.49 -0.62 16.17
N ARG A 142 2.92 -1.46 17.02
CA ARG A 142 2.63 -1.14 18.42
C ARG A 142 3.84 -1.20 19.33
N LEU A 143 4.86 -1.96 18.95
CA LEU A 143 6.09 -2.12 19.74
C LEU A 143 7.14 -1.04 19.45
N ILE A 144 6.98 -0.30 18.35
CA ILE A 144 7.92 0.77 17.99
C ILE A 144 7.71 1.95 18.94
N PRO A 145 8.75 2.34 19.72
CA PRO A 145 8.66 3.48 20.60
C PRO A 145 8.62 4.78 19.79
N VAL A 146 7.70 5.67 20.11
CA VAL A 146 7.55 6.99 19.52
C VAL A 146 7.49 8.07 20.59
N ALA A 147 7.96 9.26 20.27
CA ALA A 147 8.24 10.30 21.28
C ALA A 147 6.98 10.82 22.02
N ALA A 148 5.81 10.90 21.38
CA ALA A 148 4.64 11.55 21.98
C ALA A 148 3.34 10.74 21.87
N GLN A 149 3.07 10.18 20.71
CA GLN A 149 1.90 9.37 20.40
C GLN A 149 2.27 8.37 19.33
N GLN A 150 1.74 7.15 19.39
CA GLN A 150 1.91 6.18 18.31
C GLN A 150 1.44 6.79 16.98
N ASP A 151 2.34 6.84 16.03
CA ASP A 151 2.11 7.39 14.70
C ASP A 151 2.68 6.45 13.65
N LEU A 152 1.86 6.16 12.62
CA LEU A 152 2.23 5.20 11.60
C LEU A 152 3.49 5.65 10.83
N LEU A 153 3.49 6.86 10.30
CA LEU A 153 4.59 7.32 9.45
C LEU A 153 5.87 7.59 10.26
N GLN A 154 5.76 8.00 11.53
CA GLN A 154 6.93 8.08 12.41
C GLN A 154 7.55 6.70 12.64
N SER A 155 6.73 5.67 12.77
CA SER A 155 7.22 4.29 12.95
C SER A 155 8.03 3.79 11.74
N LEU A 156 7.78 4.31 10.54
CA LEU A 156 8.52 3.92 9.34
C LEU A 156 9.97 4.46 9.30
N LYS A 157 10.32 5.44 10.13
CA LYS A 157 11.67 6.02 10.15
C LYS A 157 12.77 5.05 10.63
N ILE A 158 12.38 3.98 11.32
CA ILE A 158 13.35 2.94 11.72
C ILE A 158 13.85 2.11 10.53
N LEU A 159 13.14 2.20 9.39
CA LEU A 159 13.48 1.43 8.21
C LEU A 159 14.70 2.02 7.49
N PRO A 160 15.62 1.18 6.99
CA PRO A 160 16.80 1.66 6.30
C PRO A 160 16.45 2.42 5.02
N GLY A 161 17.16 3.53 4.78
CA GLY A 161 16.96 4.38 3.61
C GLY A 161 15.83 5.40 3.74
N ILE A 162 15.16 5.47 4.89
CA ILE A 162 14.19 6.52 5.24
C ILE A 162 14.85 7.55 6.14
N VAL A 163 14.79 8.81 5.72
CA VAL A 163 15.39 9.94 6.46
C VAL A 163 14.30 10.99 6.68
N SER A 164 14.26 11.55 7.87
CA SER A 164 13.37 12.66 8.25
C SER A 164 14.16 13.95 8.49
N THR A 165 13.53 15.08 8.28
CA THR A 165 14.12 16.41 8.57
C THR A 165 14.25 16.70 10.06
N SER A 166 13.47 16.03 10.90
CA SER A 166 13.59 16.13 12.36
C SER A 166 13.00 14.88 13.03
N ASP A 167 13.38 14.66 14.30
CA ASP A 167 12.88 13.52 15.08
C ASP A 167 11.37 13.57 15.35
N VAL A 168 10.81 14.77 15.34
CA VAL A 168 9.37 14.98 15.61
C VAL A 168 8.53 14.93 14.33
N SER A 169 9.11 15.14 13.13
CA SER A 169 8.37 15.18 11.88
C SER A 169 8.01 13.79 11.38
N SER A 170 6.77 13.55 10.98
CA SER A 170 6.33 12.37 10.21
C SER A 170 6.68 12.46 8.72
N ARG A 171 7.13 13.63 8.24
CA ARG A 171 7.63 13.77 6.87
C ARG A 171 8.95 13.04 6.73
N PHE A 172 9.07 12.29 5.66
CA PHE A 172 10.29 11.55 5.37
C PHE A 172 10.63 11.55 3.88
N TYR A 173 11.89 11.30 3.62
CA TYR A 173 12.50 11.20 2.30
C TYR A 173 13.11 9.82 2.16
N VAL A 174 12.92 9.19 1.00
CA VAL A 174 13.39 7.83 0.78
C VAL A 174 14.52 7.85 -0.25
N ARG A 175 15.72 7.45 0.19
CA ARG A 175 16.90 7.32 -0.69
C ARG A 175 17.13 8.56 -1.56
N GLY A 176 17.04 9.76 -0.95
CA GLY A 176 17.28 11.04 -1.61
C GLY A 176 16.14 11.53 -2.54
N GLY A 177 15.01 10.84 -2.59
CA GLY A 177 13.85 11.31 -3.34
C GLY A 177 13.08 12.39 -2.59
N ALA A 178 12.40 13.30 -3.31
CA ALA A 178 11.56 14.34 -2.75
C ALA A 178 10.27 13.79 -2.11
N GLY A 179 9.60 14.60 -1.31
CA GLY A 179 8.40 14.19 -0.57
C GLY A 179 7.24 13.78 -1.48
N ASP A 180 7.05 14.49 -2.59
CA ASP A 180 6.02 14.22 -3.61
C ASP A 180 6.31 13.00 -4.48
N GLN A 181 7.53 12.44 -4.41
CA GLN A 181 7.94 11.22 -5.09
C GLN A 181 7.56 9.94 -4.32
N ASN A 182 6.90 10.06 -3.18
CA ASN A 182 6.39 8.94 -2.40
C ASN A 182 4.90 8.70 -2.71
N LEU A 183 4.50 7.45 -2.93
CA LEU A 183 3.11 7.04 -3.14
C LEU A 183 2.52 6.55 -1.81
N PHE A 184 1.49 7.23 -1.32
CA PHE A 184 0.73 6.78 -0.15
C PHE A 184 -0.60 6.21 -0.60
N LEU A 185 -0.85 4.95 -0.24
CA LEU A 185 -2.10 4.24 -0.52
C LEU A 185 -2.74 3.80 0.80
N PHE A 186 -4.02 4.08 0.95
CA PHE A 186 -4.83 3.63 2.09
C PHE A 186 -6.02 2.81 1.56
N ASP A 187 -5.96 1.49 1.72
CA ASP A 187 -6.83 0.53 1.02
C ASP A 187 -6.93 0.82 -0.50
N GLY A 188 -5.80 1.26 -1.09
CA GLY A 188 -5.68 1.64 -2.49
C GLY A 188 -6.11 3.06 -2.85
N ILE A 189 -6.72 3.82 -1.94
CA ILE A 189 -7.00 5.26 -2.11
C ILE A 189 -5.68 6.02 -2.11
N ARG A 190 -5.40 6.83 -3.13
CA ARG A 190 -4.23 7.72 -3.14
C ARG A 190 -4.43 8.88 -2.17
N VAL A 191 -3.49 9.08 -1.23
CA VAL A 191 -3.50 10.19 -0.27
C VAL A 191 -2.37 11.16 -0.63
N TYR A 192 -2.72 12.39 -0.99
CA TYR A 192 -1.78 13.38 -1.51
C TYR A 192 -1.04 14.15 -0.43
N TYR A 193 -1.65 14.33 0.73
CA TYR A 193 -1.04 14.97 1.90
C TYR A 193 -1.33 14.12 3.14
N PRO A 194 -0.46 13.14 3.45
CA PRO A 194 -0.72 12.14 4.50
C PRO A 194 -0.38 12.64 5.91
N PHE A 195 -0.32 13.95 6.12
CA PHE A 195 0.18 14.55 7.36
C PHE A 195 -0.84 15.44 8.04
N HIS A 196 -0.77 15.47 9.39
CA HIS A 196 -1.35 16.47 10.26
C HIS A 196 -0.27 17.37 10.86
N ALA A 197 -0.67 18.52 11.36
CA ALA A 197 0.17 19.38 12.19
C ALA A 197 1.50 19.75 11.51
N LEU A 198 1.46 20.17 10.24
CA LEU A 198 2.66 20.51 9.46
C LEU A 198 3.65 19.35 9.29
N GLY A 199 3.18 18.12 9.39
CA GLY A 199 4.01 16.93 9.28
C GLY A 199 4.44 16.31 10.60
N ILE A 200 3.87 16.71 11.73
CA ILE A 200 4.18 16.11 13.05
C ILE A 200 3.52 14.73 13.18
N TYR A 201 2.30 14.56 12.65
CA TYR A 201 1.53 13.30 12.70
C TYR A 201 1.08 12.87 11.32
N SER A 202 0.78 11.56 11.19
CA SER A 202 0.11 11.03 10.01
C SER A 202 -1.43 11.14 10.14
N VAL A 203 -2.11 11.21 9.01
CA VAL A 203 -3.58 11.09 8.93
C VAL A 203 -4.06 9.66 9.17
N PHE A 204 -3.14 8.70 9.28
CA PHE A 204 -3.44 7.28 9.43
C PHE A 204 -3.35 6.88 10.90
N SER A 205 -4.49 6.55 11.50
CA SER A 205 -4.49 6.01 12.86
C SER A 205 -3.95 4.58 12.88
N PRO A 206 -2.99 4.25 13.75
CA PRO A 206 -2.53 2.86 13.94
C PRO A 206 -3.64 1.89 14.41
N GLU A 207 -4.74 2.41 14.97
CA GLU A 207 -5.86 1.58 15.44
C GLU A 207 -6.62 0.90 14.30
N VAL A 208 -6.61 1.48 13.10
CA VAL A 208 -7.30 0.92 11.93
C VAL A 208 -6.39 0.11 11.02
N VAL A 209 -5.07 0.17 11.23
CA VAL A 209 -4.10 -0.49 10.35
C VAL A 209 -3.98 -1.97 10.68
N ASP A 210 -3.94 -2.81 9.66
CA ASP A 210 -3.61 -4.23 9.72
C ASP A 210 -2.13 -4.45 9.42
N ASN A 211 -1.68 -3.99 8.26
CA ASN A 211 -0.28 -4.04 7.85
C ASN A 211 0.10 -2.86 6.96
N VAL A 212 1.39 -2.61 6.85
CA VAL A 212 1.97 -1.61 5.96
C VAL A 212 3.10 -2.23 5.17
N GLU A 213 2.98 -2.21 3.85
CA GLU A 213 4.06 -2.57 2.94
C GLU A 213 4.79 -1.29 2.52
N VAL A 214 6.07 -1.24 2.80
CA VAL A 214 6.94 -0.11 2.44
C VAL A 214 7.98 -0.55 1.43
N TYR A 215 7.90 -0.01 0.24
CA TYR A 215 8.88 -0.20 -0.81
C TYR A 215 9.79 1.01 -0.86
N THR A 216 11.04 0.86 -0.44
CA THR A 216 12.05 1.94 -0.44
C THR A 216 12.76 2.10 -1.80
N GLY A 217 12.32 1.38 -2.82
CA GLY A 217 12.80 1.38 -4.18
C GLY A 217 12.43 0.07 -4.88
N ALA A 218 12.73 -0.07 -6.15
CA ALA A 218 12.53 -1.30 -6.93
C ALA A 218 11.14 -1.95 -6.73
N PHE A 219 10.09 -1.14 -6.54
CA PHE A 219 8.74 -1.64 -6.30
C PHE A 219 8.14 -2.34 -7.52
N PRO A 220 7.25 -3.33 -7.31
CA PRO A 220 6.74 -4.18 -8.39
C PRO A 220 5.90 -3.42 -9.43
N PRO A 221 5.72 -3.98 -10.64
CA PRO A 221 5.01 -3.32 -11.74
C PRO A 221 3.58 -2.88 -11.46
N GLY A 222 2.93 -3.43 -10.44
CA GLY A 222 1.58 -3.01 -10.03
C GLY A 222 1.50 -1.58 -9.46
N PHE A 223 2.62 -0.94 -9.15
CA PHE A 223 2.66 0.45 -8.66
C PHE A 223 3.30 1.36 -9.69
N GLY A 224 2.75 2.55 -9.91
CA GLY A 224 3.25 3.55 -10.85
C GLY A 224 2.98 4.98 -10.41
N GLY A 225 3.49 5.96 -11.20
CA GLY A 225 3.21 7.38 -11.04
C GLY A 225 3.98 8.07 -9.91
N ARG A 226 5.01 7.44 -9.32
CA ARG A 226 5.94 8.02 -8.34
C ARG A 226 7.34 7.46 -8.53
N LEU A 227 8.35 8.25 -8.12
CA LEU A 227 9.76 7.94 -8.40
C LEU A 227 10.50 7.32 -7.22
N SER A 228 10.07 7.51 -5.96
CA SER A 228 10.92 7.20 -4.81
C SER A 228 10.48 5.97 -4.05
N SER A 229 9.28 5.96 -3.53
CA SER A 229 8.79 4.89 -2.67
C SER A 229 7.29 4.65 -2.80
N VAL A 230 6.85 3.53 -2.24
CA VAL A 230 5.42 3.21 -2.06
C VAL A 230 5.19 2.84 -0.61
N VAL A 231 4.21 3.46 0.02
CA VAL A 231 3.66 3.10 1.33
C VAL A 231 2.24 2.64 1.11
N ASN A 232 2.03 1.33 1.15
CA ASN A 232 0.74 0.70 0.93
C ASN A 232 0.16 0.25 2.28
N ILE A 233 -0.87 0.93 2.75
CA ILE A 233 -1.51 0.72 4.04
C ILE A 233 -2.79 -0.07 3.82
N THR A 234 -2.88 -1.23 4.44
CA THR A 234 -4.09 -2.06 4.47
C THR A 234 -4.77 -1.90 5.82
N THR A 235 -6.06 -1.58 5.81
CA THR A 235 -6.82 -1.48 7.05
C THR A 235 -7.37 -2.82 7.48
N ARG A 236 -7.53 -3.00 8.79
CA ARG A 236 -8.16 -4.17 9.37
C ARG A 236 -9.68 -4.16 9.15
N ASP A 237 -10.29 -5.31 9.21
CA ASP A 237 -11.73 -5.45 9.27
C ASP A 237 -12.24 -5.19 10.70
N GLY A 238 -13.51 -4.89 10.87
CA GLY A 238 -14.15 -4.85 12.17
C GLY A 238 -14.35 -6.27 12.74
N ARG A 239 -14.51 -6.38 14.04
CA ARG A 239 -14.80 -7.66 14.70
C ARG A 239 -16.12 -8.25 14.22
N ALA A 240 -16.12 -9.57 13.98
CA ALA A 240 -17.29 -10.31 13.54
C ALA A 240 -18.05 -11.01 14.68
N ASP A 241 -17.45 -11.09 15.90
CA ASP A 241 -17.96 -11.84 17.05
C ASP A 241 -18.77 -10.96 18.02
N ARG A 242 -18.39 -9.70 18.23
CA ARG A 242 -19.02 -8.79 19.19
C ARG A 242 -18.74 -7.33 18.87
N ILE A 243 -19.53 -6.44 19.46
CA ILE A 243 -19.22 -5.01 19.49
C ILE A 243 -18.06 -4.78 20.47
N ALA A 244 -17.06 -4.04 20.02
CA ALA A 244 -15.89 -3.65 20.80
C ALA A 244 -15.56 -2.19 20.54
N GLY A 245 -14.84 -1.57 21.47
CA GLY A 245 -14.39 -0.19 21.31
C GLY A 245 -13.13 0.08 22.11
N ARG A 246 -12.40 1.10 21.68
CA ARG A 246 -11.22 1.63 22.35
C ARG A 246 -11.28 3.15 22.32
N ALA A 247 -10.97 3.78 23.42
CA ALA A 247 -10.81 5.22 23.52
C ALA A 247 -9.38 5.53 23.98
N ASN A 248 -8.72 6.42 23.28
CA ASN A 248 -7.39 6.95 23.62
C ASN A 248 -7.51 8.45 23.87
N VAL A 249 -6.92 8.90 24.96
CA VAL A 249 -6.86 10.32 25.30
C VAL A 249 -5.41 10.63 25.68
N ASN A 250 -4.82 11.60 25.01
CA ASN A 250 -3.48 12.10 25.30
C ASN A 250 -3.45 13.63 25.26
N PHE A 251 -2.27 14.24 25.42
CA PHE A 251 -2.16 15.71 25.44
C PHE A 251 -2.47 16.39 24.11
N LEU A 252 -2.47 15.66 23.00
CA LEU A 252 -2.56 16.19 21.65
C LEU A 252 -3.91 15.92 21.02
N SER A 253 -4.47 14.72 21.26
CA SER A 253 -5.70 14.29 20.63
C SER A 253 -6.53 13.37 21.52
N THR A 254 -7.80 13.25 21.15
CA THR A 254 -8.69 12.17 21.59
C THR A 254 -9.04 11.32 20.39
N GLU A 255 -9.15 10.01 20.61
CA GLU A 255 -9.47 9.03 19.59
C GLU A 255 -10.47 8.03 20.09
N LEU A 256 -11.43 7.66 19.26
CA LEU A 256 -12.43 6.63 19.51
C LEU A 256 -12.46 5.66 18.33
N ALA A 257 -12.24 4.39 18.60
CA ALA A 257 -12.44 3.30 17.67
C ALA A 257 -13.58 2.41 18.13
N LEU A 258 -14.55 2.14 17.27
CA LEU A 258 -15.69 1.26 17.50
C LEU A 258 -15.76 0.24 16.35
N GLU A 259 -16.13 -0.99 16.66
CA GLU A 259 -16.22 -2.06 15.69
C GLU A 259 -17.23 -3.13 16.12
N GLY A 260 -17.73 -3.88 15.18
CA GLY A 260 -18.63 -4.98 15.49
C GLY A 260 -19.25 -5.66 14.27
N PRO A 261 -20.05 -6.70 14.50
CA PRO A 261 -20.85 -7.33 13.46
C PRO A 261 -21.98 -6.40 13.00
N ALA A 262 -22.30 -6.42 11.69
CA ALA A 262 -23.48 -5.74 11.14
C ALA A 262 -24.58 -6.77 10.86
N VAL A 263 -24.41 -7.57 9.83
CA VAL A 263 -25.28 -8.69 9.44
C VAL A 263 -24.40 -9.92 9.25
N THR A 264 -25.01 -11.06 8.92
CA THR A 264 -24.27 -12.31 8.73
C THR A 264 -23.07 -12.11 7.79
N LYS A 265 -21.86 -12.48 8.25
CA LYS A 265 -20.59 -12.37 7.53
C LYS A 265 -20.16 -10.95 7.16
N THR A 266 -20.72 -9.94 7.78
CA THR A 266 -20.38 -8.54 7.56
C THR A 266 -20.00 -7.90 8.89
N SER A 267 -18.91 -7.12 8.88
CA SER A 267 -18.44 -6.35 10.03
C SER A 267 -18.21 -4.89 9.66
N TRP A 268 -18.23 -4.03 10.66
CA TRP A 268 -17.96 -2.61 10.52
C TRP A 268 -16.87 -2.16 11.49
N LEU A 269 -16.12 -1.15 11.08
CA LEU A 269 -15.11 -0.44 11.85
C LEU A 269 -15.28 1.05 11.64
N ILE A 270 -15.30 1.80 12.73
CA ILE A 270 -15.33 3.27 12.74
C ILE A 270 -14.20 3.74 13.64
N ASN A 271 -13.39 4.65 13.17
CA ASN A 271 -12.37 5.33 13.95
C ASN A 271 -12.51 6.83 13.72
N ALA A 272 -12.38 7.62 14.77
CA ALA A 272 -12.36 9.07 14.69
C ALA A 272 -11.36 9.64 15.69
N ARG A 273 -10.51 10.55 15.22
CA ARG A 273 -9.53 11.26 16.05
C ARG A 273 -9.70 12.77 15.89
N LYS A 274 -9.56 13.50 16.99
CA LYS A 274 -9.63 14.97 17.02
C LYS A 274 -8.55 15.54 17.92
N SER A 275 -7.85 16.56 17.45
CA SER A 275 -6.89 17.30 18.26
C SER A 275 -7.56 18.04 19.42
N ILE A 276 -6.91 18.03 20.57
CA ILE A 276 -7.26 18.83 21.76
C ILE A 276 -6.11 19.75 22.18
N SER A 277 -5.02 19.76 21.41
CA SER A 277 -3.76 20.47 21.71
C SER A 277 -3.98 21.96 22.01
N SER A 278 -4.80 22.67 21.26
CA SER A 278 -5.10 24.08 21.49
C SER A 278 -5.73 24.36 22.89
N ARG A 279 -6.45 23.39 23.45
CA ARG A 279 -7.06 23.51 24.79
C ARG A 279 -6.12 23.11 25.92
N THR A 280 -5.28 22.09 25.69
CA THR A 280 -4.37 21.54 26.71
C THR A 280 -3.10 22.39 26.84
N PHE A 281 -2.42 22.70 25.74
CA PHE A 281 -1.20 23.53 25.77
C PHE A 281 -1.49 24.96 26.24
N GLY A 282 -2.59 25.57 25.81
CA GLY A 282 -2.98 26.90 26.28
C GLY A 282 -3.21 27.00 27.78
N ARG A 283 -3.60 25.90 28.44
CA ARG A 283 -3.83 25.87 29.90
C ARG A 283 -2.60 25.46 30.72
N VAL A 284 -1.78 24.55 30.19
CA VAL A 284 -0.68 23.94 30.95
C VAL A 284 0.66 24.64 30.68
N VAL A 285 0.91 25.09 29.47
CA VAL A 285 2.23 25.63 29.04
C VAL A 285 2.14 27.12 28.69
N SER A 286 0.96 27.73 28.75
CA SER A 286 0.70 29.11 28.29
C SER A 286 1.14 29.36 26.85
N MET A 287 1.21 28.30 26.04
CA MET A 287 1.64 28.33 24.66
C MET A 287 0.42 28.19 23.75
N ASP A 288 0.24 29.17 22.89
CA ASP A 288 -0.83 29.12 21.89
C ASP A 288 -0.39 28.23 20.73
N VAL A 289 -1.00 27.06 20.60
CA VAL A 289 -0.79 26.17 19.45
C VAL A 289 -1.99 26.36 18.53
N PRO A 290 -1.86 27.17 17.46
CA PRO A 290 -2.97 27.56 16.60
C PRO A 290 -3.38 26.44 15.61
N LEU A 291 -3.24 25.19 16.02
CA LEU A 291 -3.42 24.02 15.17
C LEU A 291 -4.58 23.15 15.64
N SER A 292 -5.47 22.85 14.74
CA SER A 292 -6.57 21.90 14.95
C SER A 292 -6.62 20.90 13.80
N PHE A 293 -6.70 19.61 14.12
CA PHE A 293 -6.87 18.55 13.14
C PHE A 293 -7.92 17.53 13.52
N TYR A 294 -8.40 16.81 12.56
CA TYR A 294 -9.24 15.62 12.72
C TYR A 294 -8.97 14.61 11.61
N ASP A 295 -9.21 13.36 11.91
CA ASP A 295 -9.34 12.30 10.92
C ASP A 295 -10.43 11.31 11.34
N ALA A 296 -11.00 10.64 10.33
CA ALA A 296 -11.91 9.54 10.56
C ALA A 296 -11.83 8.51 9.44
N THR A 297 -11.97 7.26 9.81
CA THR A 297 -12.02 6.10 8.91
C THR A 297 -13.26 5.29 9.22
N VAL A 298 -13.98 4.90 8.18
CA VAL A 298 -15.10 3.95 8.25
C VAL A 298 -14.83 2.82 7.27
N LYS A 299 -14.93 1.58 7.75
CA LYS A 299 -14.81 0.40 6.89
C LYS A 299 -15.98 -0.55 7.11
N LEU A 300 -16.53 -1.06 6.03
CA LEU A 300 -17.50 -2.13 6.00
C LEU A 300 -16.90 -3.29 5.20
N SER A 301 -16.83 -4.47 5.82
CA SER A 301 -16.24 -5.66 5.20
C SER A 301 -17.24 -6.80 5.19
N THR A 302 -17.41 -7.46 4.04
CA THR A 302 -18.27 -8.64 3.92
C THR A 302 -17.54 -9.80 3.25
N GLN A 303 -17.72 -11.00 3.81
CA GLN A 303 -17.12 -12.24 3.34
C GLN A 303 -18.24 -13.27 3.13
N PRO A 304 -18.96 -13.21 1.99
CA PRO A 304 -20.17 -14.01 1.77
C PRO A 304 -19.92 -15.51 1.76
N GLY A 305 -18.71 -15.94 1.45
CA GLY A 305 -18.27 -17.33 1.54
C GLY A 305 -17.02 -17.59 0.71
N GLY A 306 -16.27 -18.65 1.08
CA GLY A 306 -15.06 -19.04 0.39
C GLY A 306 -14.03 -17.92 0.32
N VAL A 307 -13.43 -17.75 -0.84
CA VAL A 307 -12.37 -16.76 -1.09
C VAL A 307 -12.92 -15.35 -1.37
N GLN A 308 -14.24 -15.20 -1.53
CA GLN A 308 -14.83 -13.89 -1.85
C GLN A 308 -14.77 -12.93 -0.67
N LYS A 309 -14.39 -11.67 -0.95
CA LYS A 309 -14.40 -10.57 0.00
C LYS A 309 -14.75 -9.27 -0.73
N PHE A 310 -15.54 -8.41 -0.06
CA PHE A 310 -15.88 -7.07 -0.54
C PHE A 310 -15.71 -6.09 0.63
N ASP A 311 -15.08 -4.96 0.35
CA ASP A 311 -14.85 -3.90 1.32
C ASP A 311 -15.32 -2.56 0.77
N VAL A 312 -15.87 -1.73 1.67
CA VAL A 312 -16.09 -0.31 1.44
C VAL A 312 -15.29 0.44 2.50
N THR A 313 -14.35 1.29 2.08
CA THR A 313 -13.53 2.09 2.97
C THR A 313 -13.76 3.58 2.69
N PHE A 314 -13.98 4.35 3.73
CA PHE A 314 -14.06 5.81 3.70
C PHE A 314 -12.97 6.39 4.60
N LEU A 315 -12.25 7.41 4.10
CA LEU A 315 -11.24 8.17 4.83
C LEU A 315 -11.58 9.66 4.71
N THR A 316 -11.51 10.38 5.81
CA THR A 316 -11.51 11.85 5.81
C THR A 316 -10.48 12.37 6.80
N SER A 317 -9.81 13.45 6.45
CA SER A 317 -8.92 14.18 7.34
C SER A 317 -8.93 15.68 7.05
N GLY A 318 -8.61 16.47 8.05
CA GLY A 318 -8.50 17.91 7.86
C GLY A 318 -7.68 18.57 8.97
N ASP A 319 -6.99 19.64 8.55
CA ASP A 319 -6.19 20.51 9.40
C ASP A 319 -6.61 21.96 9.23
N ASN A 320 -6.53 22.72 10.31
CA ASN A 320 -6.64 24.15 10.32
C ASN A 320 -5.51 24.73 11.18
N LEU A 321 -4.62 25.46 10.55
CA LEU A 321 -3.59 26.27 11.21
C LEU A 321 -4.02 27.72 11.15
N LYS A 322 -4.50 28.25 12.26
CA LYS A 322 -4.97 29.63 12.38
C LYS A 322 -4.24 30.34 13.51
N SER A 323 -3.29 31.20 13.14
CA SER A 323 -2.63 32.09 14.09
C SER A 323 -3.57 33.15 14.64
N ARG A 324 -3.30 33.62 15.86
CA ARG A 324 -3.93 34.83 16.42
C ARG A 324 -3.34 36.11 15.83
N ASN A 325 -2.18 36.03 15.22
CA ASN A 325 -1.54 37.16 14.58
C ASN A 325 -2.19 37.40 13.21
N ALA A 326 -2.82 38.55 13.02
CA ALA A 326 -3.49 38.92 11.77
C ALA A 326 -2.54 39.07 10.57
N SER A 327 -1.22 39.13 10.82
CA SER A 327 -0.18 39.17 9.78
C SER A 327 0.21 37.78 9.27
N GLU A 328 -0.24 36.71 9.92
CA GLU A 328 0.04 35.33 9.52
C GLU A 328 -1.18 34.74 8.80
N PRO A 329 -0.98 33.99 7.70
CA PRO A 329 -2.09 33.41 6.95
C PRO A 329 -2.69 32.22 7.70
N GLU A 330 -3.96 31.98 7.45
CA GLU A 330 -4.63 30.73 7.86
C GLU A 330 -4.43 29.68 6.77
N TYR A 331 -4.05 28.46 7.17
CA TYR A 331 -3.91 27.33 6.27
C TYR A 331 -4.93 26.24 6.58
N LEU A 332 -5.46 25.65 5.54
CA LEU A 332 -6.42 24.57 5.61
C LEU A 332 -5.97 23.44 4.68
N TRP A 333 -6.02 22.20 5.17
CA TRP A 333 -5.78 20.99 4.36
C TRP A 333 -6.92 20.00 4.59
N ARG A 334 -7.31 19.31 3.54
CA ARG A 334 -8.34 18.27 3.61
C ARG A 334 -8.00 17.12 2.67
N ASN A 335 -8.14 15.88 3.17
CA ASN A 335 -8.21 14.70 2.33
C ASN A 335 -9.55 14.02 2.57
N ASN A 336 -10.15 13.51 1.50
CA ASN A 336 -11.29 12.63 1.55
C ASN A 336 -11.07 11.51 0.54
N GLY A 337 -11.53 10.33 0.87
CA GLY A 337 -11.42 9.18 -0.02
C GLY A 337 -12.51 8.16 0.25
N ILE A 338 -12.94 7.51 -0.80
CA ILE A 338 -13.81 6.34 -0.73
C ILE A 338 -13.29 5.28 -1.68
N ALA A 339 -13.29 4.03 -1.24
CA ALA A 339 -12.93 2.88 -2.03
C ALA A 339 -13.98 1.79 -1.90
N LEU A 340 -14.27 1.14 -3.02
CA LEU A 340 -15.00 -0.11 -3.11
C LEU A 340 -14.04 -1.14 -3.71
N SER A 341 -13.76 -2.20 -2.99
CA SER A 341 -12.87 -3.27 -3.45
C SER A 341 -13.51 -4.64 -3.32
N GLY A 342 -13.05 -5.55 -4.15
CA GLY A 342 -13.47 -6.94 -4.09
C GLY A 342 -12.38 -7.89 -4.52
N SER A 343 -12.43 -9.13 -4.01
CA SER A 343 -11.53 -10.20 -4.40
C SER A 343 -12.27 -11.53 -4.51
N GLY A 344 -11.77 -12.42 -5.37
CA GLY A 344 -12.34 -13.73 -5.57
C GLY A 344 -11.58 -14.57 -6.59
N LEU A 345 -12.10 -15.78 -6.83
CA LEU A 345 -11.57 -16.75 -7.78
C LEU A 345 -12.59 -16.93 -8.91
N PRO A 346 -12.41 -16.28 -10.07
CA PRO A 346 -13.23 -16.58 -11.25
C PRO A 346 -12.93 -17.95 -11.86
N GLY A 347 -11.81 -18.57 -11.49
CA GLY A 347 -11.39 -19.92 -11.90
C GLY A 347 -10.44 -20.52 -10.87
N ALA A 348 -10.20 -21.82 -10.93
CA ALA A 348 -9.46 -22.57 -9.91
C ALA A 348 -8.03 -22.05 -9.66
N ARG A 349 -7.38 -21.48 -10.68
CA ARG A 349 -5.98 -21.02 -10.62
C ARG A 349 -5.82 -19.53 -10.82
N MET A 350 -6.90 -18.76 -10.81
CA MET A 350 -6.85 -17.33 -11.05
C MET A 350 -7.49 -16.57 -9.90
N PHE A 351 -6.68 -15.83 -9.16
CA PHE A 351 -7.15 -14.90 -8.13
C PHE A 351 -7.24 -13.50 -8.71
N VAL A 352 -8.40 -12.86 -8.55
CA VAL A 352 -8.65 -11.49 -9.04
C VAL A 352 -9.01 -10.61 -7.87
N ASN A 353 -8.43 -9.42 -7.84
CA ASN A 353 -8.86 -8.33 -6.99
C ASN A 353 -9.06 -7.06 -7.83
N TRP A 354 -10.09 -6.31 -7.48
CA TRP A 354 -10.44 -5.06 -8.14
C TRP A 354 -10.72 -3.97 -7.11
N LEU A 355 -10.56 -2.74 -7.52
CA LEU A 355 -10.71 -1.55 -6.71
C LEU A 355 -11.29 -0.43 -7.56
N VAL A 356 -12.35 0.21 -7.07
CA VAL A 356 -12.86 1.50 -7.56
C VAL A 356 -12.66 2.51 -6.44
N TYR A 357 -12.06 3.66 -6.73
CA TYR A 357 -11.81 4.67 -5.72
C TYR A 357 -12.08 6.08 -6.22
N LEU A 358 -12.40 6.94 -5.27
CA LEU A 358 -12.43 8.38 -5.40
C LEU A 358 -11.51 8.97 -4.33
N SER A 359 -10.69 9.95 -4.71
CA SER A 359 -9.79 10.66 -3.80
C SER A 359 -9.88 12.16 -4.05
N TRP A 360 -9.94 12.95 -2.99
CA TRP A 360 -9.94 14.41 -3.02
C TRP A 360 -8.93 14.94 -2.03
N TYR A 361 -8.04 15.75 -2.51
CA TYR A 361 -7.17 16.59 -1.72
C TYR A 361 -7.48 18.05 -2.01
N ALA A 362 -7.48 18.88 -0.99
CA ALA A 362 -7.56 20.32 -1.14
C ALA A 362 -6.73 21.01 -0.05
N ALA A 363 -6.00 22.04 -0.45
CA ALA A 363 -5.32 22.94 0.46
C ALA A 363 -5.60 24.40 0.10
N GLU A 364 -5.69 25.24 1.12
CA GLU A 364 -5.98 26.66 1.00
C GLU A 364 -5.08 27.45 1.95
N ARG A 365 -4.44 28.48 1.43
CA ARG A 365 -3.80 29.54 2.18
C ARG A 365 -4.66 30.78 2.04
N LYS A 366 -5.28 31.24 3.12
CA LYS A 366 -6.09 32.45 3.10
C LYS A 366 -5.22 33.70 3.09
N GLU A 367 -5.69 34.72 2.43
CA GLU A 367 -5.06 36.03 2.47
C GLU A 367 -5.03 36.60 3.91
N THR A 368 -3.95 37.29 4.27
CA THR A 368 -3.88 37.98 5.57
C THR A 368 -4.74 39.24 5.59
N VAL A 369 -5.27 39.58 6.75
CA VAL A 369 -6.09 40.78 6.95
C VAL A 369 -5.34 42.07 6.54
N LEU A 370 -4.02 42.08 6.66
CA LEU A 370 -3.17 43.22 6.27
C LEU A 370 -2.73 43.15 4.79
N GLY A 371 -3.16 42.14 4.02
CA GLY A 371 -2.83 41.99 2.60
C GLY A 371 -1.37 41.69 2.28
N ASN A 372 -0.53 41.37 3.30
CA ASN A 372 0.89 41.15 3.08
C ASN A 372 1.20 39.78 2.46
N ILE A 373 0.31 38.79 2.66
CA ILE A 373 0.42 37.45 2.09
C ILE A 373 -0.86 37.16 1.30
N THR A 374 -0.68 36.82 0.05
CA THR A 374 -1.79 36.59 -0.89
C THR A 374 -2.40 35.20 -0.71
N GLY A 375 -3.67 35.06 -1.08
CA GLY A 375 -4.37 33.77 -1.07
C GLY A 375 -3.83 32.79 -2.13
N ALA A 376 -3.87 31.50 -1.81
CA ALA A 376 -3.60 30.43 -2.75
C ALA A 376 -4.46 29.20 -2.42
N SER A 377 -4.85 28.45 -3.44
CA SER A 377 -5.57 27.18 -3.26
C SER A 377 -5.09 26.13 -4.26
N THR A 378 -5.06 24.88 -3.83
CA THR A 378 -4.78 23.74 -4.70
C THR A 378 -5.77 22.63 -4.42
N SER A 379 -6.15 21.89 -5.44
CA SER A 379 -6.94 20.68 -5.27
C SER A 379 -6.52 19.59 -6.27
N VAL A 380 -6.61 18.35 -5.81
CA VAL A 380 -6.50 17.16 -6.65
C VAL A 380 -7.73 16.31 -6.44
N LYS A 381 -8.46 16.02 -7.51
CA LYS A 381 -9.60 15.11 -7.52
C LYS A 381 -9.25 13.97 -8.46
N GLU A 382 -9.31 12.75 -7.97
CA GLU A 382 -8.99 11.57 -8.77
C GLU A 382 -10.06 10.51 -8.57
N GLN A 383 -10.49 9.92 -9.66
CA GLN A 383 -11.30 8.71 -9.69
C GLN A 383 -10.53 7.64 -10.44
N GLY A 384 -10.62 6.40 -9.96
CA GLY A 384 -9.88 5.32 -10.59
C GLY A 384 -10.51 3.95 -10.42
N LEU A 385 -10.15 3.10 -11.35
CA LEU A 385 -10.42 1.67 -11.35
C LEU A 385 -9.09 0.94 -11.49
N ARG A 386 -8.84 -0.05 -10.66
CA ARG A 386 -7.70 -0.96 -10.76
C ARG A 386 -8.18 -2.40 -10.73
N VAL A 387 -7.62 -3.23 -11.59
CA VAL A 387 -7.85 -4.67 -11.59
C VAL A 387 -6.50 -5.38 -11.61
N ASN A 388 -6.35 -6.37 -10.74
CA ASN A 388 -5.20 -7.25 -10.70
C ASN A 388 -5.67 -8.70 -10.81
N ALA A 389 -4.97 -9.49 -11.60
CA ALA A 389 -5.16 -10.92 -11.71
C ALA A 389 -3.83 -11.63 -11.44
N THR A 390 -3.86 -12.64 -10.59
CA THR A 390 -2.73 -13.54 -10.35
C THR A 390 -3.11 -14.93 -10.82
N VAL A 391 -2.32 -15.48 -11.74
CA VAL A 391 -2.50 -16.84 -12.28
C VAL A 391 -1.40 -17.73 -11.72
N TYR A 392 -1.80 -18.81 -11.08
CA TYR A 392 -0.94 -19.82 -10.46
C TYR A 392 -0.75 -20.98 -11.44
N THR A 393 0.44 -21.10 -12.05
CA THR A 393 0.72 -22.15 -13.05
C THR A 393 1.60 -23.26 -12.50
N GLY A 394 2.34 -23.00 -11.44
CA GLY A 394 3.23 -23.96 -10.79
C GLY A 394 3.37 -23.67 -9.29
N PRO A 395 4.14 -24.52 -8.57
CA PRO A 395 4.41 -24.30 -7.14
C PRO A 395 5.09 -22.96 -6.85
N GLU A 396 5.89 -22.49 -7.80
CA GLU A 396 6.74 -21.30 -7.69
C GLU A 396 6.57 -20.37 -8.91
N ASP A 397 5.59 -20.67 -9.79
CA ASP A 397 5.37 -19.92 -11.02
C ASP A 397 4.09 -19.09 -10.93
N LEU A 398 4.23 -17.77 -10.85
CA LEU A 398 3.15 -16.81 -10.71
C LEU A 398 3.18 -15.79 -11.85
N TYR A 399 2.06 -15.63 -12.52
CA TYR A 399 1.86 -14.55 -13.48
C TYR A 399 0.91 -13.53 -12.88
N HIS A 400 1.33 -12.27 -12.85
CA HIS A 400 0.51 -11.15 -12.41
C HIS A 400 0.24 -10.24 -13.60
N PHE A 401 -1.02 -9.93 -13.78
CA PHE A 401 -1.48 -8.98 -14.80
C PHE A 401 -2.36 -7.94 -14.13
N GLY A 402 -2.36 -6.77 -14.69
CA GLY A 402 -3.31 -5.79 -14.22
C GLY A 402 -3.37 -4.58 -15.11
N PHE A 403 -4.38 -3.78 -14.85
CA PHE A 403 -4.53 -2.47 -15.44
C PHE A 403 -5.11 -1.49 -14.42
N GLN A 404 -4.80 -0.23 -14.63
CA GLN A 404 -5.39 0.88 -13.90
C GLN A 404 -5.91 1.90 -14.90
N PHE A 405 -7.07 2.43 -14.61
CA PHE A 405 -7.62 3.60 -15.26
C PHE A 405 -7.89 4.65 -14.20
N GLY A 406 -7.33 5.84 -14.38
CA GLY A 406 -7.48 6.97 -13.48
C GLY A 406 -7.76 8.25 -14.25
N PHE A 407 -8.39 9.20 -13.59
CA PHE A 407 -8.70 10.51 -14.15
C PHE A 407 -8.44 11.61 -13.12
N PRO A 408 -7.16 11.99 -12.92
CA PRO A 408 -6.81 13.09 -12.04
C PRO A 408 -7.12 14.43 -12.65
N MET A 409 -7.75 15.29 -11.86
CA MET A 409 -8.04 16.69 -12.13
C MET A 409 -7.31 17.52 -11.08
N LEU A 410 -6.47 18.45 -11.54
CA LEU A 410 -5.66 19.32 -10.71
C LEU A 410 -6.10 20.76 -10.94
N ASP A 411 -6.22 21.49 -9.87
CA ASP A 411 -6.55 22.91 -9.87
C ASP A 411 -5.61 23.64 -8.90
N TYR A 412 -4.87 24.61 -9.40
CA TYR A 412 -4.00 25.46 -8.61
C TYR A 412 -4.30 26.92 -8.93
N SER A 413 -4.59 27.71 -7.93
CA SER A 413 -4.91 29.13 -8.04
C SER A 413 -4.12 29.91 -7.00
N PHE A 414 -3.54 31.01 -7.41
CA PHE A 414 -2.85 31.93 -6.51
C PHE A 414 -2.94 33.40 -7.01
N MET A 415 -2.80 34.31 -6.09
CA MET A 415 -2.67 35.73 -6.40
C MET A 415 -1.19 36.10 -6.23
N ASN A 416 -0.60 36.72 -7.23
CA ASN A 416 0.78 37.18 -7.13
C ASN A 416 0.85 38.51 -6.33
N LYS A 417 2.07 38.97 -6.01
CA LYS A 417 2.31 40.23 -5.25
C LYS A 417 1.78 41.51 -5.96
N LEU A 418 1.44 41.43 -7.25
CA LEU A 418 0.86 42.49 -8.03
C LEU A 418 -0.68 42.45 -8.04
N GLY A 419 -1.31 41.55 -7.28
CA GLY A 419 -2.76 41.38 -7.24
C GLY A 419 -3.35 40.68 -8.47
N VAL A 420 -2.52 40.06 -9.32
CA VAL A 420 -2.97 39.31 -10.49
C VAL A 420 -3.32 37.90 -10.09
N HIS A 421 -4.55 37.49 -10.30
CA HIS A 421 -4.99 36.11 -10.16
C HIS A 421 -4.45 35.23 -11.29
N GLN A 422 -3.82 34.13 -10.92
CA GLN A 422 -3.40 33.11 -11.85
C GLN A 422 -4.04 31.78 -11.44
N SER A 423 -4.52 31.04 -12.42
CA SER A 423 -5.03 29.68 -12.20
C SER A 423 -4.47 28.71 -13.24
N LEU A 424 -4.10 27.54 -12.79
CA LEU A 424 -3.64 26.44 -13.61
C LEU A 424 -4.57 25.26 -13.39
N GLN A 425 -5.35 24.92 -14.40
CA GLN A 425 -6.23 23.76 -14.38
C GLN A 425 -5.70 22.72 -15.35
N SER A 426 -5.61 21.48 -14.90
CA SER A 426 -5.14 20.37 -15.71
C SER A 426 -5.89 19.10 -15.37
N SER A 427 -6.26 18.36 -16.39
CA SER A 427 -6.76 17.00 -16.26
C SER A 427 -6.07 16.09 -17.27
N PHE A 428 -5.94 14.84 -16.95
CA PHE A 428 -5.39 13.84 -17.87
C PHE A 428 -5.93 12.45 -17.56
N THR A 429 -5.77 11.56 -18.53
CA THR A 429 -6.11 10.17 -18.36
C THR A 429 -4.86 9.39 -17.92
N ASP A 430 -4.95 8.76 -16.76
CA ASP A 430 -3.90 7.88 -16.21
C ASP A 430 -4.30 6.42 -16.51
N VAL A 431 -3.82 5.91 -17.64
CA VAL A 431 -4.03 4.51 -18.04
C VAL A 431 -2.71 3.80 -17.97
N SER A 432 -2.64 2.77 -17.14
CA SER A 432 -1.47 1.91 -17.06
C SER A 432 -1.87 0.43 -17.13
N ALA A 433 -0.96 -0.37 -17.66
CA ALA A 433 -1.06 -1.82 -17.69
C ALA A 433 0.27 -2.44 -17.26
N TRP A 434 0.21 -3.62 -16.66
CA TRP A 434 1.41 -4.32 -16.26
C TRP A 434 1.27 -5.82 -16.39
N ALA A 435 2.43 -6.45 -16.61
CA ALA A 435 2.62 -7.89 -16.55
C ALA A 435 3.87 -8.19 -15.73
N ARG A 436 3.84 -9.22 -14.91
CA ARG A 436 4.93 -9.65 -14.06
C ARG A 436 4.94 -11.16 -13.98
N TYR A 437 6.12 -11.76 -14.04
CA TYR A 437 6.35 -13.17 -13.82
C TYR A 437 7.29 -13.36 -12.64
N GLU A 438 6.91 -14.21 -11.72
CA GLU A 438 7.70 -14.59 -10.55
C GLU A 438 7.91 -16.10 -10.58
N THR A 439 9.17 -16.54 -10.47
CA THR A 439 9.54 -17.95 -10.46
C THR A 439 10.76 -18.21 -9.60
N THR A 440 10.89 -19.44 -9.12
CA THR A 440 12.08 -19.92 -8.39
C THR A 440 12.62 -21.16 -9.08
N VAL A 441 13.89 -21.08 -9.49
CA VAL A 441 14.59 -22.19 -10.12
C VAL A 441 15.78 -22.60 -9.23
N GLY A 442 15.58 -23.65 -8.44
CA GLY A 442 16.59 -24.09 -7.45
C GLY A 442 16.80 -23.02 -6.37
N SER A 443 18.00 -22.46 -6.29
CA SER A 443 18.35 -21.39 -5.35
C SER A 443 18.13 -19.98 -5.91
N LEU A 444 17.71 -19.84 -7.15
CA LEU A 444 17.53 -18.57 -7.83
C LEU A 444 16.04 -18.20 -7.89
N ASN A 445 15.66 -17.07 -7.30
CA ASN A 445 14.34 -16.47 -7.47
C ASN A 445 14.44 -15.29 -8.45
N ILE A 446 13.54 -15.27 -9.41
CA ILE A 446 13.45 -14.23 -10.46
C ILE A 446 12.04 -13.64 -10.41
N ASP A 447 11.96 -12.32 -10.30
CA ASP A 447 10.73 -11.54 -10.32
C ASP A 447 10.90 -10.42 -11.33
N GLY A 448 10.39 -10.60 -12.52
CA GLY A 448 10.56 -9.67 -13.64
C GLY A 448 9.22 -9.21 -14.19
N GLY A 449 9.16 -7.96 -14.65
CA GLY A 449 7.93 -7.46 -15.22
C GLY A 449 8.07 -6.12 -15.92
N LEU A 450 6.97 -5.71 -16.49
CA LEU A 450 6.85 -4.50 -17.28
C LEU A 450 5.63 -3.71 -16.80
N HIS A 451 5.80 -2.42 -16.57
CA HIS A 451 4.73 -1.45 -16.37
C HIS A 451 4.73 -0.48 -17.55
N ILE A 452 3.56 -0.19 -18.11
CA ILE A 452 3.39 0.70 -19.25
C ILE A 452 2.37 1.77 -18.87
N GLU A 453 2.76 3.03 -18.93
CA GLU A 453 1.84 4.17 -18.77
C GLU A 453 1.27 4.56 -20.15
N ALA A 454 0.14 3.94 -20.51
CA ALA A 454 -0.49 4.13 -21.82
C ALA A 454 -1.22 5.48 -21.96
N GLY A 455 -1.53 6.17 -20.85
CA GLY A 455 -2.21 7.47 -20.87
C GLY A 455 -1.43 8.54 -21.63
N SER A 456 -0.11 8.54 -21.53
CA SER A 456 0.77 9.44 -22.28
C SER A 456 0.81 9.12 -23.78
N LEU A 457 0.66 7.85 -24.14
CA LEU A 457 0.58 7.43 -25.55
C LEU A 457 -0.66 7.98 -26.25
N LEU A 458 -1.78 8.08 -25.53
CA LEU A 458 -3.02 8.67 -26.05
C LEU A 458 -2.92 10.19 -26.26
N GLU A 459 -1.98 10.84 -25.59
CA GLU A 459 -1.74 12.29 -25.66
C GLU A 459 -0.60 12.67 -26.62
N GLY A 460 0.04 11.71 -27.29
CA GLY A 460 1.09 11.94 -28.30
C GLY A 460 2.49 12.18 -27.74
N SER A 461 2.75 11.81 -26.48
CA SER A 461 4.10 11.84 -25.90
C SER A 461 4.96 10.66 -26.40
N HIS A 462 6.28 10.73 -26.18
CA HIS A 462 7.24 9.72 -26.69
C HIS A 462 7.02 8.33 -26.04
N PRO A 463 6.55 7.33 -26.80
CA PRO A 463 6.09 6.05 -26.24
C PRO A 463 7.18 5.25 -25.52
N ILE A 464 8.44 5.36 -25.90
CA ILE A 464 9.53 4.55 -25.34
C ILE A 464 9.85 4.90 -23.89
N ARG A 465 9.60 6.13 -23.45
CA ARG A 465 9.89 6.58 -22.08
C ARG A 465 8.91 6.05 -21.05
N GLU A 466 7.72 5.69 -21.45
CA GLU A 466 6.64 5.21 -20.59
C GLU A 466 6.67 3.69 -20.36
N ILE A 467 7.67 3.01 -20.96
CA ILE A 467 7.93 1.59 -20.72
C ILE A 467 8.90 1.46 -19.54
N GLN A 468 8.44 0.85 -18.48
CA GLN A 468 9.12 0.75 -17.19
C GLN A 468 9.44 -0.71 -16.85
N PRO A 469 10.59 -1.25 -17.33
CA PRO A 469 11.04 -2.58 -16.96
C PRO A 469 11.45 -2.63 -15.48
N ARG A 470 11.17 -3.74 -14.82
CA ARG A 470 11.50 -4.00 -13.42
C ARG A 470 11.95 -5.44 -13.27
N LEU A 471 13.04 -5.63 -12.57
CA LEU A 471 13.65 -6.94 -12.36
C LEU A 471 14.20 -7.02 -10.93
N ASN A 472 13.82 -8.06 -10.22
CA ASN A 472 14.41 -8.47 -8.95
C ASN A 472 14.94 -9.88 -9.11
N VAL A 473 16.18 -10.09 -8.69
CA VAL A 473 16.83 -11.41 -8.68
C VAL A 473 17.40 -11.65 -7.31
N SER A 474 17.15 -12.81 -6.73
CA SER A 474 17.78 -13.20 -5.48
C SER A 474 18.33 -14.62 -5.58
N TYR A 475 19.53 -14.83 -5.07
CA TYR A 475 20.23 -16.09 -5.07
C TYR A 475 20.58 -16.55 -3.66
N LEU A 476 20.09 -17.71 -3.26
CA LEU A 476 20.45 -18.34 -1.99
C LEU A 476 21.80 -19.05 -2.16
N ALA A 477 22.88 -18.40 -1.70
CA ALA A 477 24.26 -18.86 -1.94
C ALA A 477 24.63 -20.06 -1.05
N THR A 478 24.38 -19.93 0.27
CA THR A 478 24.67 -20.99 1.25
C THR A 478 23.70 -20.86 2.43
N GLY A 479 23.09 -21.96 2.84
CA GLY A 479 22.29 -22.04 4.07
C GLY A 479 21.32 -20.87 4.31
N THR A 480 21.82 -19.79 4.88
CA THR A 480 21.03 -18.60 5.23
C THR A 480 21.43 -17.32 4.46
N TRP A 481 22.52 -17.37 3.68
CA TRP A 481 23.02 -16.20 2.96
C TRP A 481 22.36 -16.02 1.59
N ARG A 482 21.83 -14.85 1.35
CA ARG A 482 21.12 -14.49 0.12
C ARG A 482 21.71 -13.21 -0.49
N ALA A 483 22.15 -13.32 -1.73
CA ALA A 483 22.52 -12.16 -2.55
C ALA A 483 21.29 -11.69 -3.35
N LYS A 484 21.11 -10.37 -3.48
CA LYS A 484 19.96 -9.76 -4.15
C LYS A 484 20.42 -8.68 -5.10
N ALA A 485 19.77 -8.56 -6.24
CA ALA A 485 19.97 -7.47 -7.18
C ALA A 485 18.62 -7.02 -7.74
N SER A 486 18.44 -5.71 -7.89
CA SER A 486 17.20 -5.16 -8.43
C SER A 486 17.47 -3.99 -9.35
N TYR A 487 16.69 -3.93 -10.41
CA TYR A 487 16.61 -2.80 -11.33
C TYR A 487 15.15 -2.41 -11.53
N GLY A 488 14.87 -1.12 -11.60
CA GLY A 488 13.55 -0.62 -11.95
C GLY A 488 13.60 0.77 -12.53
N ARG A 489 12.79 0.98 -13.58
CA ARG A 489 12.50 2.31 -14.14
C ARG A 489 11.14 2.77 -13.66
N PHE A 490 11.03 4.06 -13.35
CA PHE A 490 9.84 4.69 -12.81
C PHE A 490 9.63 6.05 -13.48
N THR A 491 8.36 6.44 -13.64
CA THR A 491 7.98 7.76 -14.16
C THR A 491 6.98 8.44 -13.26
N GLN A 492 6.98 9.78 -13.28
CA GLN A 492 6.07 10.63 -12.54
C GLN A 492 5.59 11.78 -13.40
N ARG A 493 4.26 11.99 -13.45
CA ARG A 493 3.59 13.00 -14.27
C ARG A 493 2.97 14.14 -13.45
N MET A 494 2.94 13.99 -12.14
CA MET A 494 2.43 14.96 -11.18
C MET A 494 3.53 15.28 -10.18
N LEU A 495 3.79 16.55 -9.95
CA LEU A 495 4.79 17.04 -9.00
C LEU A 495 4.20 18.15 -8.14
N THR A 496 4.84 18.43 -7.01
CA THR A 496 4.53 19.61 -6.22
C THR A 496 5.42 20.77 -6.61
N VAL A 497 4.87 21.97 -6.60
CA VAL A 497 5.61 23.21 -6.75
C VAL A 497 5.62 23.92 -5.41
N ASP A 498 6.83 24.16 -4.93
CA ASP A 498 7.10 24.91 -3.71
C ASP A 498 7.36 26.38 -4.04
N ASN A 499 7.03 27.26 -3.11
CA ASN A 499 7.42 28.65 -3.23
C ASN A 499 8.86 28.80 -2.73
N GLU A 500 9.76 29.35 -3.55
CA GLU A 500 11.18 29.55 -3.18
C GLU A 500 11.38 30.44 -1.93
N ASP A 501 10.37 31.25 -1.58
CA ASP A 501 10.38 32.11 -0.40
C ASP A 501 10.08 31.35 0.93
N ASP A 502 9.60 30.10 0.86
CA ASP A 502 9.21 29.31 2.02
C ASP A 502 10.36 28.36 2.45
N VAL A 503 10.98 28.63 3.60
CA VAL A 503 12.03 27.77 4.19
C VAL A 503 11.54 26.32 4.47
N ILE A 504 10.23 26.17 4.66
CA ILE A 504 9.54 24.87 4.76
C ILE A 504 8.27 25.01 3.90
N SER A 505 8.14 24.16 2.88
CA SER A 505 6.89 24.11 2.12
C SER A 505 5.73 23.71 3.03
N ILE A 506 4.93 24.70 3.40
CA ILE A 506 3.70 24.51 4.16
C ILE A 506 2.54 24.20 3.23
N PHE A 507 2.66 24.60 1.96
CA PHE A 507 1.59 24.56 0.96
C PHE A 507 2.07 23.85 -0.31
N ASP A 508 1.84 22.54 -0.40
CA ASP A 508 2.21 21.72 -1.56
C ASP A 508 1.17 21.91 -2.69
N ALA A 509 1.52 22.64 -3.72
CA ALA A 509 0.67 22.83 -4.91
C ALA A 509 0.96 21.73 -5.94
N TRP A 510 0.01 20.83 -6.14
CA TRP A 510 0.12 19.78 -7.14
C TRP A 510 -0.14 20.29 -8.54
N ILE A 511 0.78 20.06 -9.45
CA ILE A 511 0.63 20.36 -10.87
C ILE A 511 0.97 19.15 -11.73
N ARG A 512 0.48 19.16 -12.95
CA ARG A 512 0.90 18.21 -13.97
C ARG A 512 2.18 18.70 -14.63
N VAL A 513 3.13 17.80 -14.92
CA VAL A 513 4.25 18.09 -15.83
C VAL A 513 3.69 18.60 -17.16
N PRO A 514 4.14 19.77 -17.65
CA PRO A 514 3.67 20.33 -18.91
C PRO A 514 3.80 19.35 -20.07
N LYS A 515 2.82 19.31 -20.98
CA LYS A 515 2.78 18.33 -22.10
C LYS A 515 4.01 18.37 -23.01
N GLN A 516 4.69 19.51 -23.06
CA GLN A 516 5.91 19.71 -23.87
C GLN A 516 7.15 19.10 -23.21
N LEU A 517 7.11 18.83 -21.92
CA LEU A 517 8.19 18.22 -21.16
C LEU A 517 7.95 16.71 -21.01
N PRO A 518 9.02 15.91 -20.99
CA PRO A 518 8.89 14.50 -20.66
C PRO A 518 8.47 14.32 -19.20
N SER A 519 7.79 13.22 -18.88
CA SER A 519 7.58 12.79 -17.50
C SER A 519 8.91 12.73 -16.76
N GLU A 520 8.92 13.08 -15.47
CA GLU A 520 10.09 12.80 -14.63
C GLU A 520 10.35 11.30 -14.62
N GLN A 521 11.62 10.93 -14.63
CA GLN A 521 12.05 9.53 -14.70
C GLN A 521 13.14 9.25 -13.68
N ALA A 522 13.10 8.08 -13.07
CA ALA A 522 14.19 7.57 -12.23
C ALA A 522 14.50 6.12 -12.59
N ASP A 523 15.79 5.78 -12.65
CA ASP A 523 16.29 4.42 -12.71
C ASP A 523 16.91 4.05 -11.36
N HIS A 524 16.44 2.96 -10.75
CA HIS A 524 16.93 2.44 -9.49
C HIS A 524 17.75 1.17 -9.71
N PHE A 525 18.93 1.12 -9.13
CA PHE A 525 19.78 -0.04 -9.04
C PHE A 525 20.04 -0.36 -7.57
N VAL A 526 19.77 -1.57 -7.15
CA VAL A 526 19.97 -1.98 -5.75
C VAL A 526 20.69 -3.31 -5.72
N LEU A 527 21.70 -3.41 -4.86
CA LEU A 527 22.36 -4.67 -4.52
C LEU A 527 22.16 -4.91 -3.01
N GLY A 528 21.87 -6.14 -2.65
CA GLY A 528 21.63 -6.53 -1.27
C GLY A 528 22.33 -7.83 -0.91
N LEU A 529 22.72 -7.93 0.34
CA LEU A 529 23.22 -9.15 0.97
C LEU A 529 22.50 -9.33 2.31
N SER A 530 21.83 -10.44 2.49
CA SER A 530 21.14 -10.76 3.74
C SER A 530 21.50 -12.16 4.20
N GLY A 531 21.60 -12.36 5.52
CA GLY A 531 21.90 -13.66 6.10
C GLY A 531 21.89 -13.64 7.61
N ASN A 532 21.90 -14.83 8.20
CA ASN A 532 22.01 -15.00 9.65
C ASN A 532 23.46 -15.21 10.04
N LEU A 533 23.95 -14.38 10.97
CA LEU A 533 25.27 -14.57 11.60
C LEU A 533 25.19 -15.64 12.69
N THR A 534 24.10 -15.65 13.44
CA THR A 534 23.76 -16.63 14.48
C THR A 534 22.26 -16.92 14.41
N GLU A 535 21.77 -17.84 15.24
CA GLU A 535 20.33 -18.10 15.37
C GLU A 535 19.55 -16.85 15.85
N GLN A 536 20.21 -15.92 16.51
CA GLN A 536 19.60 -14.72 17.12
C GLN A 536 19.96 -13.42 16.42
N ALA A 537 20.91 -13.43 15.47
CA ALA A 537 21.40 -12.22 14.79
C ALA A 537 21.37 -12.38 13.29
N SER A 538 20.73 -11.45 12.62
CA SER A 538 20.70 -11.33 11.15
C SER A 538 21.34 -10.03 10.69
N ILE A 539 21.93 -10.06 9.50
CA ILE A 539 22.43 -8.88 8.79
C ILE A 539 21.66 -8.71 7.50
N ASN A 540 21.28 -7.49 7.21
CA ASN A 540 20.76 -7.06 5.91
C ASN A 540 21.53 -5.80 5.47
N LEU A 541 22.31 -5.94 4.41
CA LEU A 541 23.10 -4.86 3.82
C LEU A 541 22.53 -4.54 2.44
N GLU A 542 22.21 -3.28 2.21
CA GLU A 542 21.75 -2.80 0.90
C GLU A 542 22.58 -1.60 0.46
N THR A 543 22.99 -1.59 -0.80
CA THR A 543 23.53 -0.43 -1.49
C THR A 543 22.64 -0.09 -2.67
N PHE A 544 22.48 1.20 -2.96
CA PHE A 544 21.62 1.67 -4.03
C PHE A 544 22.27 2.80 -4.82
N TYR A 545 21.91 2.85 -6.10
CA TYR A 545 22.18 3.97 -6.99
C TYR A 545 20.88 4.38 -7.66
N LYS A 546 20.55 5.67 -7.62
CA LYS A 546 19.34 6.25 -8.20
C LYS A 546 19.75 7.40 -9.13
N ARG A 547 19.24 7.36 -10.33
CA ARG A 547 19.50 8.37 -11.37
C ARG A 547 18.21 8.95 -11.88
#